data_1fd8fce2213d7afac2334a283af443ef
#
_entry.id   1fd8fce2213d7afac2334a283af443ef
#
_cell.length_a   1.000
_cell.length_b   1.000
_cell.length_c   1.000
_cell.angle_alpha   90.00
_cell.angle_beta   90.00
_cell.angle_gamma   90.00
#
_symmetry.space_group_name_H-M   'P 1'
#
loop_
_entity.id
_entity.type
_entity.pdbx_description
1 polymer ?
#
loop_
_entity_poly.entity_id
_entity_poly.type
_entity_poly.pdbx_seq_one_letter_code
_entity_poly.pdbx_strand_id
1 'polypeptide(L)'
;MKEIVQIKNLQKAFCKGNICIAKNINLSIKEGEIFTILGKSGSGKTTFLRMIAGLETPDKGEIIIDRNIVFSNIVNLQANNREVAVVFQNYALLPHLTIASNIMFGSNASKNDLEKVLEQTKLKGQENKLPHELSGGQQQRVALARAIINKPKILLLDEPLSNIDTELRSHLRAELKEMIKAFNITALFITHDKEDAFYLSDRIAIMHGG
;
A
#
# COMPACT_ATOMS: atom_id res chain seq x y z
N MET A 1 -12.25 -2.12 -18.51
CA MET A 1 -11.96 -2.29 -17.07
C MET A 1 -12.24 -0.98 -16.37
N LYS A 2 -12.86 -1.01 -15.20
CA LYS A 2 -13.15 0.17 -14.37
C LYS A 2 -11.85 0.76 -13.83
N GLU A 3 -11.69 2.08 -13.88
CA GLU A 3 -10.60 2.77 -13.19
C GLU A 3 -11.01 3.00 -11.74
N ILE A 4 -10.19 2.49 -10.81
CA ILE A 4 -10.45 2.60 -9.37
C ILE A 4 -9.76 3.82 -8.77
N VAL A 5 -8.60 4.20 -9.32
CA VAL A 5 -7.90 5.43 -8.94
C VAL A 5 -7.66 6.27 -10.19
N GLN A 6 -7.97 7.56 -10.11
CA GLN A 6 -7.62 8.55 -11.13
C GLN A 6 -6.92 9.72 -10.46
N ILE A 7 -5.80 10.11 -11.01
CA ILE A 7 -4.99 11.24 -10.55
C ILE A 7 -4.85 12.20 -11.70
N LYS A 8 -5.21 13.47 -11.47
CA LYS A 8 -5.22 14.51 -12.50
C LYS A 8 -4.42 15.72 -12.05
N ASN A 9 -3.41 16.08 -12.85
CA ASN A 9 -2.59 17.28 -12.68
C ASN A 9 -2.03 17.44 -11.25
N LEU A 10 -1.69 16.32 -10.59
CA LEU A 10 -1.23 16.33 -9.21
C LEU A 10 0.14 17.00 -9.08
N GLN A 11 0.24 17.93 -8.13
CA GLN A 11 1.46 18.68 -7.87
C GLN A 11 1.79 18.70 -6.38
N LYS A 12 3.09 18.61 -6.08
CA LYS A 12 3.63 18.77 -4.74
C LYS A 12 5.05 19.32 -4.78
N ALA A 13 5.27 20.41 -4.07
CA ALA A 13 6.60 20.97 -3.84
C ALA A 13 6.84 21.17 -2.33
N PHE A 14 8.06 20.96 -1.89
CA PHE A 14 8.48 21.34 -0.53
C PHE A 14 9.22 22.67 -0.58
N CYS A 15 8.75 23.65 0.20
CA CYS A 15 9.24 25.04 0.19
C CYS A 15 10.71 25.23 0.58
N LYS A 16 11.36 24.24 1.21
CA LYS A 16 12.80 24.28 1.50
C LYS A 16 13.59 23.83 0.27
N GLY A 17 13.84 24.77 -0.65
CA GLY A 17 14.76 24.57 -1.78
C GLY A 17 14.12 24.34 -3.15
N ASN A 18 12.88 24.73 -3.39
CA ASN A 18 12.19 24.52 -4.68
C ASN A 18 12.22 23.06 -5.20
N ILE A 19 12.25 22.08 -4.29
CA ILE A 19 12.24 20.68 -4.67
C ILE A 19 10.81 20.29 -5.01
N CYS A 20 10.53 20.16 -6.29
CA CYS A 20 9.25 19.66 -6.78
C CYS A 20 9.27 18.12 -6.76
N ILE A 21 8.41 17.54 -5.95
CA ILE A 21 8.29 16.08 -5.76
C ILE A 21 7.29 15.45 -6.73
N ALA A 22 6.28 16.23 -7.14
CA ALA A 22 5.29 15.81 -8.13
C ALA A 22 5.00 16.97 -9.08
N LYS A 23 5.25 16.78 -10.37
CA LYS A 23 5.08 17.77 -11.42
C LYS A 23 3.98 17.33 -12.39
N ASN A 24 2.75 17.77 -12.13
CA ASN A 24 1.65 17.54 -13.05
C ASN A 24 1.40 16.05 -13.35
N ILE A 25 1.42 15.20 -12.30
CA ILE A 25 1.25 13.76 -12.47
C ILE A 25 -0.19 13.46 -12.89
N ASN A 26 -0.31 12.69 -13.97
CA ASN A 26 -1.57 12.13 -14.47
C ASN A 26 -1.43 10.61 -14.54
N LEU A 27 -2.32 9.89 -13.86
CA LEU A 27 -2.24 8.44 -13.72
C LEU A 27 -3.62 7.85 -13.49
N SER A 28 -3.87 6.65 -14.04
CA SER A 28 -5.02 5.84 -13.65
C SER A 28 -4.60 4.40 -13.32
N ILE A 29 -5.28 3.80 -12.33
CA ILE A 29 -5.11 2.41 -11.88
C ILE A 29 -6.45 1.70 -12.06
N LYS A 30 -6.42 0.54 -12.73
CA LYS A 30 -7.61 -0.26 -12.99
C LYS A 30 -7.96 -1.17 -11.81
N GLU A 31 -9.21 -1.52 -11.69
CA GLU A 31 -9.68 -2.46 -10.68
C GLU A 31 -9.02 -3.84 -10.83
N GLY A 32 -8.50 -4.40 -9.71
CA GLY A 32 -7.78 -5.67 -9.66
C GLY A 32 -6.36 -5.64 -10.24
N GLU A 33 -5.87 -4.45 -10.66
CA GLU A 33 -4.53 -4.27 -11.21
C GLU A 33 -3.49 -4.15 -10.07
N ILE A 34 -2.32 -4.75 -10.25
CA ILE A 34 -1.11 -4.41 -9.48
C ILE A 34 -0.32 -3.38 -10.31
N PHE A 35 -0.39 -2.13 -9.92
CA PHE A 35 0.33 -1.04 -10.56
C PHE A 35 1.58 -0.68 -9.75
N THR A 36 2.74 -0.60 -10.39
CA THR A 36 3.99 -0.27 -9.71
C THR A 36 4.56 1.06 -10.15
N ILE A 37 5.06 1.84 -9.19
CA ILE A 37 5.94 2.98 -9.43
C ILE A 37 7.37 2.60 -9.08
N LEU A 38 8.21 2.52 -10.09
CA LEU A 38 9.63 2.25 -10.00
C LEU A 38 10.42 3.56 -10.05
N GLY A 39 11.40 3.74 -9.15
CA GLY A 39 12.26 4.91 -9.17
C GLY A 39 13.36 4.87 -8.10
N LYS A 40 14.40 5.67 -8.28
CA LYS A 40 15.50 5.78 -7.29
C LYS A 40 14.99 6.27 -5.93
N SER A 41 15.74 5.99 -4.86
CA SER A 41 15.49 6.62 -3.56
C SER A 41 15.48 8.15 -3.70
N GLY A 42 14.55 8.81 -3.02
CA GLY A 42 14.38 10.26 -3.11
C GLY A 42 13.62 10.78 -4.35
N SER A 43 13.14 9.91 -5.26
CA SER A 43 12.37 10.37 -6.45
C SER A 43 10.93 10.83 -6.14
N GLY A 44 10.47 10.75 -4.90
CA GLY A 44 9.13 11.21 -4.51
C GLY A 44 8.05 10.12 -4.39
N LYS A 45 8.37 8.84 -4.62
CA LYS A 45 7.41 7.72 -4.60
C LYS A 45 6.59 7.62 -3.30
N THR A 46 7.27 7.64 -2.15
CA THR A 46 6.61 7.57 -0.83
C THR A 46 5.71 8.79 -0.61
N THR A 47 6.14 9.99 -1.01
CA THR A 47 5.31 11.19 -0.93
C THR A 47 4.07 11.07 -1.81
N PHE A 48 4.24 10.58 -3.03
CA PHE A 48 3.14 10.31 -3.96
C PHE A 48 2.13 9.31 -3.37
N LEU A 49 2.61 8.19 -2.84
CA LEU A 49 1.77 7.21 -2.14
C LEU A 49 1.04 7.84 -0.95
N ARG A 50 1.74 8.64 -0.13
CA ARG A 50 1.15 9.33 1.03
C ARG A 50 0.08 10.35 0.63
N MET A 51 0.23 11.01 -0.53
CA MET A 51 -0.82 11.90 -1.05
C MET A 51 -2.11 11.13 -1.39
N ILE A 52 -2.00 9.94 -1.99
CA ILE A 52 -3.17 9.08 -2.26
C ILE A 52 -3.81 8.62 -0.94
N ALA A 53 -2.98 8.22 0.02
CA ALA A 53 -3.44 7.79 1.35
C ALA A 53 -4.09 8.90 2.19
N GLY A 54 -3.89 10.17 1.85
CA GLY A 54 -4.34 11.31 2.68
C GLY A 54 -3.44 11.60 3.89
N LEU A 55 -2.22 11.07 3.88
CA LEU A 55 -1.18 11.31 4.88
C LEU A 55 -0.27 12.48 4.53
N GLU A 56 -0.36 12.97 3.30
CA GLU A 56 0.31 14.18 2.78
C GLU A 56 -0.69 14.93 1.91
N THR A 57 -0.71 16.26 2.02
CA THR A 57 -1.63 17.09 1.23
C THR A 57 -0.95 17.55 -0.06
N PRO A 58 -1.50 17.24 -1.25
CA PRO A 58 -1.05 17.83 -2.50
C PRO A 58 -1.23 19.35 -2.51
N ASP A 59 -0.43 20.05 -3.31
CA ASP A 59 -0.58 21.51 -3.48
C ASP A 59 -1.65 21.84 -4.53
N LYS A 60 -1.78 20.98 -5.58
CA LYS A 60 -2.77 21.13 -6.65
C LYS A 60 -3.13 19.78 -7.24
N GLY A 61 -4.23 19.75 -8.01
CA GLY A 61 -4.69 18.59 -8.75
C GLY A 61 -5.91 17.93 -8.13
N GLU A 62 -6.19 16.71 -8.57
CA GLU A 62 -7.35 15.95 -8.13
C GLU A 62 -6.97 14.48 -7.94
N ILE A 63 -7.49 13.86 -6.88
CA ILE A 63 -7.41 12.41 -6.62
C ILE A 63 -8.83 11.89 -6.47
N ILE A 64 -9.16 10.88 -7.28
CA ILE A 64 -10.46 10.21 -7.29
C ILE A 64 -10.22 8.75 -6.95
N ILE A 65 -10.97 8.19 -6.00
CA ILE A 65 -10.95 6.77 -5.62
C ILE A 65 -12.37 6.23 -5.70
N ASP A 66 -12.58 5.17 -6.47
CA ASP A 66 -13.89 4.55 -6.72
C ASP A 66 -15.00 5.57 -7.05
N ARG A 67 -14.69 6.52 -7.98
CA ARG A 67 -15.57 7.63 -8.42
C ARG A 67 -15.79 8.74 -7.38
N ASN A 68 -15.25 8.63 -6.17
CA ASN A 68 -15.33 9.66 -5.13
C ASN A 68 -14.11 10.57 -5.19
N ILE A 69 -14.31 11.88 -5.24
CA ILE A 69 -13.22 12.85 -5.13
C ILE A 69 -12.75 12.85 -3.67
N VAL A 70 -11.52 12.40 -3.44
CA VAL A 70 -10.90 12.37 -2.10
C VAL A 70 -9.97 13.56 -1.87
N PHE A 71 -9.48 14.16 -2.95
CA PHE A 71 -8.73 15.40 -2.93
C PHE A 71 -9.00 16.25 -4.16
N SER A 72 -9.22 17.55 -3.95
CA SER A 72 -9.27 18.59 -4.97
C SER A 72 -9.01 19.96 -4.32
N ASN A 73 -9.14 21.07 -5.06
CA ASN A 73 -8.99 22.42 -4.49
C ASN A 73 -10.02 22.76 -3.40
N ILE A 74 -11.16 22.05 -3.35
CA ILE A 74 -12.25 22.28 -2.40
C ILE A 74 -12.54 21.08 -1.49
N VAL A 75 -11.95 19.92 -1.76
CA VAL A 75 -12.14 18.67 -1.01
C VAL A 75 -10.79 18.14 -0.55
N ASN A 76 -10.68 17.78 0.74
CA ASN A 76 -9.52 17.05 1.26
C ASN A 76 -10.00 16.08 2.35
N LEU A 77 -10.34 14.85 1.95
CA LEU A 77 -10.77 13.82 2.89
C LEU A 77 -9.58 13.34 3.74
N GLN A 78 -9.82 13.15 5.02
CA GLN A 78 -8.86 12.51 5.93
C GLN A 78 -8.58 11.06 5.50
N ALA A 79 -7.42 10.53 5.87
CA ALA A 79 -6.97 9.20 5.46
C ALA A 79 -7.98 8.07 5.79
N ASN A 80 -8.61 8.11 6.98
CA ASN A 80 -9.61 7.14 7.41
C ASN A 80 -10.90 7.12 6.57
N ASN A 81 -11.16 8.19 5.79
CA ASN A 81 -12.37 8.33 4.96
C ASN A 81 -12.10 8.06 3.47
N ARG A 82 -10.88 7.60 3.10
CA ARG A 82 -10.50 7.38 1.69
C ARG A 82 -10.69 5.94 1.20
N GLU A 83 -11.10 5.02 2.08
CA GLU A 83 -11.22 3.59 1.77
C GLU A 83 -9.92 2.97 1.21
N VAL A 84 -8.77 3.45 1.68
CA VAL A 84 -7.43 2.94 1.34
C VAL A 84 -6.80 2.26 2.53
N ALA A 85 -5.92 1.30 2.27
CA ALA A 85 -5.06 0.72 3.29
C ALA A 85 -3.59 0.89 2.90
N VAL A 86 -2.72 1.07 3.90
CA VAL A 86 -1.29 1.27 3.69
C VAL A 86 -0.50 0.19 4.42
N VAL A 87 0.43 -0.44 3.71
CA VAL A 87 1.49 -1.28 4.29
C VAL A 87 2.79 -0.49 4.19
N PHE A 88 3.33 -0.10 5.34
CA PHE A 88 4.58 0.64 5.44
C PHE A 88 5.80 -0.29 5.36
N GLN A 89 6.93 0.27 4.98
CA GLN A 89 8.22 -0.44 4.87
C GLN A 89 8.64 -1.19 6.15
N ASN A 90 8.33 -0.64 7.33
CA ASN A 90 8.61 -1.24 8.64
C ASN A 90 7.42 -2.02 9.23
N TYR A 91 6.42 -2.34 8.40
CA TYR A 91 5.18 -3.04 8.76
C TYR A 91 4.31 -2.34 9.81
N ALA A 92 4.86 -1.44 10.62
CA ALA A 92 4.19 -0.68 11.69
C ALA A 92 3.29 -1.57 12.58
N LEU A 93 3.76 -2.76 12.95
CA LEU A 93 3.04 -3.64 13.86
C LEU A 93 3.13 -3.09 15.29
N LEU A 94 2.06 -3.28 16.06
CA LEU A 94 1.98 -2.87 17.46
C LEU A 94 2.63 -3.98 18.31
N PRO A 95 3.81 -3.75 18.92
CA PRO A 95 4.62 -4.82 19.52
C PRO A 95 4.00 -5.45 20.77
N HIS A 96 3.10 -4.75 21.43
CA HIS A 96 2.40 -5.18 22.64
C HIS A 96 1.07 -5.87 22.37
N LEU A 97 0.63 -5.95 21.11
CA LEU A 97 -0.60 -6.62 20.72
C LEU A 97 -0.30 -7.97 20.07
N THR A 98 -1.16 -8.96 20.31
CA THR A 98 -1.11 -10.24 19.60
C THR A 98 -1.36 -10.06 18.11
N ILE A 99 -1.08 -11.09 17.31
CA ILE A 99 -1.33 -11.08 15.87
C ILE A 99 -2.80 -10.84 15.56
N ALA A 100 -3.71 -11.55 16.24
CA ALA A 100 -5.15 -11.32 16.08
C ALA A 100 -5.53 -9.87 16.41
N SER A 101 -5.01 -9.33 17.53
CA SER A 101 -5.27 -7.96 17.93
C SER A 101 -4.66 -6.92 16.99
N ASN A 102 -3.47 -7.20 16.42
CA ASN A 102 -2.87 -6.36 15.38
C ASN A 102 -3.74 -6.30 14.12
N ILE A 103 -4.23 -7.46 13.66
CA ILE A 103 -5.07 -7.54 12.46
C ILE A 103 -6.39 -6.79 12.68
N MET A 104 -7.00 -6.98 13.84
CA MET A 104 -8.29 -6.36 14.20
C MET A 104 -8.17 -4.88 14.61
N PHE A 105 -6.95 -4.36 14.78
CA PHE A 105 -6.75 -2.99 15.25
C PHE A 105 -7.37 -1.95 14.32
N GLY A 106 -8.29 -1.15 14.86
CA GLY A 106 -9.03 -0.13 14.08
C GLY A 106 -10.03 -0.71 13.08
N SER A 107 -10.37 -2.01 13.19
CA SER A 107 -11.31 -2.68 12.31
C SER A 107 -12.64 -2.94 12.99
N ASN A 108 -13.73 -2.87 12.22
CA ASN A 108 -15.08 -3.32 12.61
C ASN A 108 -15.40 -4.72 12.04
N ALA A 109 -14.40 -5.46 11.57
CA ALA A 109 -14.58 -6.79 11.01
C ALA A 109 -15.04 -7.80 12.06
N SER A 110 -15.75 -8.83 11.62
CA SER A 110 -16.23 -9.91 12.48
C SER A 110 -15.11 -10.92 12.80
N LYS A 111 -15.33 -11.78 13.80
CA LYS A 111 -14.45 -12.94 14.05
C LYS A 111 -14.31 -13.84 12.84
N ASN A 112 -15.39 -14.04 12.10
CA ASN A 112 -15.39 -14.85 10.87
C ASN A 112 -14.53 -14.22 9.76
N ASP A 113 -14.52 -12.88 9.64
CA ASP A 113 -13.60 -12.19 8.71
C ASP A 113 -12.13 -12.37 9.15
N LEU A 114 -11.85 -12.31 10.47
CA LEU A 114 -10.51 -12.58 11.00
C LEU A 114 -10.05 -14.01 10.66
N GLU A 115 -10.88 -15.02 10.90
CA GLU A 115 -10.55 -16.43 10.60
C GLU A 115 -10.23 -16.62 9.12
N LYS A 116 -11.04 -16.06 8.21
CA LYS A 116 -10.80 -16.10 6.77
C LYS A 116 -9.48 -15.43 6.38
N VAL A 117 -9.20 -14.24 6.94
CA VAL A 117 -7.95 -13.52 6.64
C VAL A 117 -6.75 -14.29 7.17
N LEU A 118 -6.80 -14.84 8.39
CA LEU A 118 -5.73 -15.69 8.95
C LEU A 118 -5.43 -16.91 8.08
N GLU A 119 -6.47 -17.57 7.57
CA GLU A 119 -6.32 -18.72 6.69
C GLU A 119 -5.68 -18.33 5.35
N GLN A 120 -6.21 -17.29 4.69
CA GLN A 120 -5.71 -16.81 3.39
C GLN A 120 -4.29 -16.23 3.45
N THR A 121 -3.89 -15.67 4.60
CA THR A 121 -2.52 -15.16 4.81
C THR A 121 -1.58 -16.19 5.43
N LYS A 122 -2.01 -17.45 5.60
CA LYS A 122 -1.23 -18.55 6.20
C LYS A 122 -0.74 -18.21 7.62
N LEU A 123 -1.57 -17.51 8.42
CA LEU A 123 -1.28 -17.12 9.80
C LEU A 123 -2.09 -17.92 10.83
N LYS A 124 -2.93 -18.87 10.39
CA LYS A 124 -3.71 -19.73 11.28
C LYS A 124 -2.82 -20.48 12.27
N GLY A 125 -3.18 -20.45 13.55
CA GLY A 125 -2.39 -21.01 14.65
C GLY A 125 -1.32 -20.06 15.21
N GLN A 126 -1.22 -18.83 14.69
CA GLN A 126 -0.28 -17.79 15.18
C GLN A 126 -1.00 -16.64 15.90
N GLU A 127 -2.32 -16.73 16.11
CA GLU A 127 -3.21 -15.65 16.53
C GLU A 127 -2.78 -15.01 17.85
N ASN A 128 -2.28 -15.83 18.78
CA ASN A 128 -1.90 -15.41 20.14
C ASN A 128 -0.44 -14.97 20.28
N LYS A 129 0.38 -15.13 19.24
CA LYS A 129 1.77 -14.70 19.26
C LYS A 129 1.89 -13.17 19.20
N LEU A 130 3.02 -12.68 19.68
CA LEU A 130 3.44 -11.28 19.56
C LEU A 130 4.31 -11.10 18.29
N PRO A 131 4.41 -9.88 17.74
CA PRO A 131 5.18 -9.62 16.51
C PRO A 131 6.64 -10.10 16.58
N HIS A 132 7.31 -9.95 17.71
CA HIS A 132 8.71 -10.36 17.87
C HIS A 132 8.94 -11.89 17.85
N GLU A 133 7.88 -12.69 17.98
CA GLU A 133 7.93 -14.15 17.89
C GLU A 133 7.79 -14.65 16.44
N LEU A 134 7.63 -13.72 15.49
CA LEU A 134 7.43 -14.03 14.07
C LEU A 134 8.67 -13.72 13.23
N SER A 135 8.90 -14.50 12.16
CA SER A 135 9.85 -14.14 11.12
C SER A 135 9.43 -12.86 10.38
N GLY A 136 10.37 -12.19 9.70
CA GLY A 136 10.07 -10.99 8.91
C GLY A 136 8.96 -11.20 7.87
N GLY A 137 8.96 -12.34 7.17
CA GLY A 137 7.89 -12.68 6.22
C GLY A 137 6.54 -12.90 6.89
N GLN A 138 6.50 -13.48 8.10
CA GLN A 138 5.26 -13.60 8.86
C GLN A 138 4.76 -12.23 9.34
N GLN A 139 5.65 -11.34 9.79
CA GLN A 139 5.30 -9.96 10.15
C GLN A 139 4.71 -9.19 8.97
N GLN A 140 5.29 -9.37 7.77
CA GLN A 140 4.74 -8.82 6.53
C GLN A 140 3.32 -9.32 6.25
N ARG A 141 3.06 -10.61 6.41
CA ARG A 141 1.72 -11.20 6.24
C ARG A 141 0.72 -10.63 7.26
N VAL A 142 1.14 -10.37 8.50
CA VAL A 142 0.30 -9.71 9.51
C VAL A 142 -0.04 -8.29 9.10
N ALA A 143 0.94 -7.51 8.62
CA ALA A 143 0.70 -6.15 8.14
C ALA A 143 -0.26 -6.14 6.94
N LEU A 144 -0.11 -7.10 6.02
CA LEU A 144 -1.02 -7.27 4.90
C LEU A 144 -2.42 -7.66 5.38
N ALA A 145 -2.54 -8.65 6.28
CA ALA A 145 -3.80 -9.09 6.86
C ALA A 145 -4.56 -7.93 7.53
N ARG A 146 -3.85 -7.09 8.32
CA ARG A 146 -4.40 -5.88 8.94
C ARG A 146 -4.89 -4.86 7.90
N ALA A 147 -4.15 -4.73 6.79
CA ALA A 147 -4.50 -3.79 5.73
C ALA A 147 -5.77 -4.22 4.97
N ILE A 148 -5.94 -5.52 4.73
CA ILE A 148 -7.02 -6.04 3.87
C ILE A 148 -8.31 -6.39 4.62
N ILE A 149 -8.28 -6.57 5.94
CA ILE A 149 -9.45 -7.01 6.72
C ILE A 149 -10.65 -6.06 6.57
N ASN A 150 -10.39 -4.76 6.36
CA ASN A 150 -11.41 -3.75 6.12
C ASN A 150 -11.85 -3.64 4.65
N LYS A 151 -11.39 -4.54 3.77
CA LYS A 151 -11.77 -4.61 2.34
C LYS A 151 -11.57 -3.27 1.62
N PRO A 152 -10.36 -2.69 1.65
CA PRO A 152 -10.10 -1.38 1.04
C PRO A 152 -10.29 -1.42 -0.48
N LYS A 153 -10.58 -0.26 -1.10
CA LYS A 153 -10.68 -0.12 -2.56
C LYS A 153 -9.31 -0.23 -3.24
N ILE A 154 -8.25 0.18 -2.54
CA ILE A 154 -6.86 0.05 -2.99
C ILE A 154 -5.93 -0.20 -1.80
N LEU A 155 -4.96 -1.08 -2.02
CA LEU A 155 -3.85 -1.37 -1.12
C LEU A 155 -2.61 -0.60 -1.59
N LEU A 156 -2.04 0.21 -0.73
CA LEU A 156 -0.84 0.99 -0.97
C LEU A 156 0.35 0.32 -0.26
N LEU A 157 1.39 -0.05 -1.00
CA LEU A 157 2.54 -0.81 -0.51
C LEU A 157 3.82 0.02 -0.66
N ASP A 158 4.37 0.49 0.46
CA ASP A 158 5.59 1.33 0.50
C ASP A 158 6.82 0.46 0.74
N GLU A 159 7.52 0.08 -0.32
CA GLU A 159 8.75 -0.75 -0.31
C GLU A 159 8.66 -1.98 0.61
N PRO A 160 7.62 -2.81 0.55
CA PRO A 160 7.35 -3.85 1.55
C PRO A 160 8.36 -5.01 1.54
N LEU A 161 9.23 -5.10 0.53
CA LEU A 161 10.26 -6.15 0.40
C LEU A 161 11.69 -5.63 0.64
N SER A 162 11.88 -4.33 0.94
CA SER A 162 13.21 -3.71 0.99
C SER A 162 14.09 -4.20 2.15
N ASN A 163 13.49 -4.63 3.26
CA ASN A 163 14.20 -5.05 4.48
C ASN A 163 14.40 -6.57 4.56
N ILE A 164 14.35 -7.26 3.41
CA ILE A 164 14.40 -8.73 3.34
C ILE A 164 15.65 -9.16 2.59
N ASP A 165 16.30 -10.20 3.10
CA ASP A 165 17.46 -10.83 2.47
C ASP A 165 17.13 -11.32 1.06
N THR A 166 18.13 -11.23 0.16
CA THR A 166 17.95 -11.52 -1.27
C THR A 166 17.41 -12.93 -1.55
N GLU A 167 17.88 -13.92 -0.80
CA GLU A 167 17.46 -15.32 -0.95
C GLU A 167 15.98 -15.51 -0.59
N LEU A 168 15.54 -14.89 0.50
CA LEU A 168 14.15 -14.98 0.98
C LEU A 168 13.19 -14.09 0.15
N ARG A 169 13.71 -13.01 -0.44
CA ARG A 169 12.94 -12.01 -1.18
C ARG A 169 12.17 -12.60 -2.35
N SER A 170 12.79 -13.50 -3.11
CA SER A 170 12.15 -14.14 -4.28
C SER A 170 10.91 -14.94 -3.88
N HIS A 171 10.98 -15.68 -2.78
CA HIS A 171 9.86 -16.46 -2.25
C HIS A 171 8.74 -15.54 -1.71
N LEU A 172 9.09 -14.53 -0.93
CA LEU A 172 8.12 -13.58 -0.37
C LEU A 172 7.45 -12.71 -1.44
N ARG A 173 8.17 -12.41 -2.54
CA ARG A 173 7.62 -11.75 -3.73
C ARG A 173 6.50 -12.57 -4.36
N ALA A 174 6.73 -13.87 -4.55
CA ALA A 174 5.71 -14.78 -5.09
C ALA A 174 4.49 -14.86 -4.16
N GLU A 175 4.71 -15.06 -2.86
CA GLU A 175 3.63 -15.11 -1.88
C GLU A 175 2.82 -13.80 -1.82
N LEU A 176 3.48 -12.63 -1.86
CA LEU A 176 2.80 -11.32 -1.88
C LEU A 176 1.88 -11.20 -3.09
N LYS A 177 2.36 -11.60 -4.28
CA LYS A 177 1.56 -11.59 -5.50
C LYS A 177 0.36 -12.50 -5.40
N GLU A 178 0.56 -13.74 -4.92
CA GLU A 178 -0.53 -14.71 -4.71
C GLU A 178 -1.59 -14.16 -3.76
N MET A 179 -1.18 -13.58 -2.62
CA MET A 179 -2.11 -12.99 -1.66
C MET A 179 -2.92 -11.84 -2.27
N ILE A 180 -2.28 -10.87 -2.94
CA ILE A 180 -2.98 -9.75 -3.58
C ILE A 180 -4.01 -10.26 -4.60
N LYS A 181 -3.64 -11.26 -5.42
CA LYS A 181 -4.53 -11.86 -6.41
C LYS A 181 -5.67 -12.66 -5.75
N ALA A 182 -5.39 -13.44 -4.70
CA ALA A 182 -6.40 -14.24 -3.97
C ALA A 182 -7.50 -13.36 -3.34
N PHE A 183 -7.15 -12.17 -2.87
CA PHE A 183 -8.10 -11.20 -2.33
C PHE A 183 -8.75 -10.33 -3.41
N ASN A 184 -8.34 -10.45 -4.67
CA ASN A 184 -8.80 -9.61 -5.79
C ASN A 184 -8.73 -8.11 -5.49
N ILE A 185 -7.63 -7.66 -4.85
CA ILE A 185 -7.43 -6.28 -4.42
C ILE A 185 -6.63 -5.54 -5.48
N THR A 186 -7.06 -4.30 -5.77
CA THR A 186 -6.24 -3.34 -6.53
C THR A 186 -5.07 -2.91 -5.66
N ALA A 187 -3.84 -2.90 -6.20
CA ALA A 187 -2.66 -2.52 -5.44
C ALA A 187 -1.82 -1.47 -6.18
N LEU A 188 -1.34 -0.48 -5.41
CA LEU A 188 -0.24 0.39 -5.82
C LEU A 188 1.01 0.00 -5.03
N PHE A 189 2.01 -0.47 -5.74
CA PHE A 189 3.30 -0.87 -5.19
C PHE A 189 4.36 0.17 -5.55
N ILE A 190 5.16 0.61 -4.58
CA ILE A 190 6.32 1.44 -4.87
C ILE A 190 7.60 0.72 -4.48
N THR A 191 8.61 0.79 -5.33
CA THR A 191 9.91 0.14 -5.12
C THR A 191 11.02 0.85 -5.89
N HIS A 192 12.26 0.62 -5.47
CA HIS A 192 13.44 0.96 -6.24
C HIS A 192 14.05 -0.27 -6.93
N ASP A 193 13.54 -1.46 -6.63
CA ASP A 193 14.00 -2.73 -7.18
C ASP A 193 13.27 -3.08 -8.47
N LYS A 194 14.05 -3.34 -9.53
CA LYS A 194 13.50 -3.66 -10.86
C LYS A 194 12.86 -5.05 -10.91
N GLU A 195 13.46 -6.02 -10.21
CA GLU A 195 12.95 -7.39 -10.21
C GLU A 195 11.60 -7.46 -9.50
N ASP A 196 11.44 -6.75 -8.36
CA ASP A 196 10.16 -6.65 -7.68
C ASP A 196 9.10 -6.04 -8.60
N ALA A 197 9.45 -4.93 -9.29
CA ALA A 197 8.54 -4.27 -10.20
C ALA A 197 8.11 -5.19 -11.35
N PHE A 198 9.05 -5.84 -12.04
CA PHE A 198 8.73 -6.71 -13.18
C PHE A 198 7.95 -7.96 -12.78
N TYR A 199 8.25 -8.54 -11.62
CA TYR A 199 7.57 -9.76 -11.19
C TYR A 199 6.13 -9.52 -10.72
N LEU A 200 5.92 -8.45 -9.94
CA LEU A 200 4.64 -8.21 -9.29
C LEU A 200 3.60 -7.58 -10.21
N SER A 201 4.02 -6.69 -11.10
CA SER A 201 3.14 -5.70 -11.71
C SER A 201 2.44 -6.18 -12.98
N ASP A 202 1.22 -5.70 -13.17
CA ASP A 202 0.52 -5.73 -14.45
C ASP A 202 0.93 -4.51 -15.31
N ARG A 203 1.22 -3.35 -14.69
CA ARG A 203 1.76 -2.14 -15.32
C ARG A 203 2.77 -1.44 -14.42
N ILE A 204 3.74 -0.77 -15.03
CA ILE A 204 4.82 -0.07 -14.35
C ILE A 204 4.90 1.37 -14.88
N ALA A 205 5.00 2.33 -13.96
CA ALA A 205 5.43 3.69 -14.25
C ALA A 205 6.82 3.94 -13.68
N ILE A 206 7.62 4.75 -14.36
CA ILE A 206 8.94 5.16 -13.87
C ILE A 206 8.84 6.59 -13.35
N MET A 207 9.25 6.79 -12.09
CA MET A 207 9.31 8.13 -11.48
C MET A 207 10.75 8.62 -11.38
N HIS A 208 11.01 9.76 -12.02
CA HIS A 208 12.33 10.38 -12.05
C HIS A 208 12.20 11.90 -11.90
N GLY A 209 12.58 12.44 -10.75
CA GLY A 209 12.61 13.89 -10.49
C GLY A 209 11.24 14.57 -10.38
N GLY A 210 10.22 13.86 -9.95
CA GLY A 210 8.86 14.38 -9.73
C GLY A 210 7.95 14.31 -10.93
#